data_86db9fb8af7e304c74fd3152f86f0f31
#
_entry.id   86db9fb8af7e304c74fd3152f86f0f31
#
_cell.length_a   1.000
_cell.length_b   1.000
_cell.length_c   1.000
_cell.angle_alpha   90.00
_cell.angle_beta   90.00
_cell.angle_gamma   90.00
#
_symmetry.space_group_name_H-M   'P 1'
#
loop_
_entity.id
_entity.type
_entity.pdbx_description
1 polymer ?
#
loop_
_entity_poly.entity_id
_entity_poly.type
_entity_poly.pdbx_seq_one_letter_code
_entity_poly.pdbx_strand_id
1 'polypeptide(L)'
;ALAAVTLSEAEKKIAGDLLRELSARVTFLVDVGLDYLDMARPAGSLSGGELQRIRLAAQVGSGLTGVLYVLDEPTIGLHPRDTHRLIAALGKLRDLGNTVVVVEHDRDVVAAADHALDFGPGSGREGGTIVAHASPAKLVTTKQSVTGPYLAAKRACDAVLARKRERGRREPLSWLEVRGIRHRTLRGVDFRLPLGVLAAVTGPSGSGKTSLVLEVLWRALARRLHAAREQPGQHDSVKGLDGIDKVILVDQEAIGSTPGSTPATYTGVFDHVRQLFSKVPEARTRGFTPRTFSFNVPGGRCEHCEGLGQRRVEMHFLPDVW
;
A
#
# COMPACT_ATOMS: atom_id res chain seq x y z
N ALA A 1 -10.37 25.21 -15.71
CA ALA A 1 -9.46 25.90 -16.66
C ALA A 1 -9.65 25.34 -18.09
N LEU A 2 -9.46 24.04 -18.35
CA LEU A 2 -9.60 23.45 -19.71
C LEU A 2 -11.00 23.67 -20.32
N ALA A 3 -12.07 23.51 -19.54
CA ALA A 3 -13.45 23.72 -20.00
C ALA A 3 -13.78 25.20 -20.34
N ALA A 4 -12.95 26.14 -19.95
CA ALA A 4 -13.12 27.57 -20.22
C ALA A 4 -12.29 28.07 -21.42
N VAL A 5 -11.58 27.17 -22.11
CA VAL A 5 -10.80 27.52 -23.29
C VAL A 5 -11.76 27.63 -24.48
N THR A 6 -11.92 28.84 -25.02
CA THR A 6 -12.70 29.10 -26.22
C THR A 6 -11.75 29.16 -27.43
N LEU A 7 -11.94 28.25 -28.37
CA LEU A 7 -11.15 28.18 -29.60
C LEU A 7 -11.95 28.68 -30.81
N SER A 8 -11.29 29.36 -31.71
CA SER A 8 -11.81 29.63 -33.06
C SER A 8 -11.95 28.33 -33.87
N GLU A 9 -12.70 28.34 -34.96
CA GLU A 9 -12.89 27.15 -35.80
C GLU A 9 -11.60 26.60 -36.41
N ALA A 10 -10.61 27.47 -36.69
CA ALA A 10 -9.29 27.05 -37.15
C ALA A 10 -8.48 26.37 -36.05
N GLU A 11 -8.49 26.91 -34.84
CA GLU A 11 -7.82 26.35 -33.67
C GLU A 11 -8.45 25.03 -33.20
N LYS A 12 -9.78 24.89 -33.30
CA LYS A 12 -10.48 23.62 -33.02
C LYS A 12 -10.02 22.50 -33.95
N LYS A 13 -9.75 22.79 -35.24
CA LYS A 13 -9.25 21.80 -36.19
C LYS A 13 -7.82 21.35 -35.84
N ILE A 14 -7.01 22.22 -35.24
CA ILE A 14 -5.61 21.93 -34.89
C ILE A 14 -5.51 21.30 -33.51
N ALA A 15 -6.17 21.85 -32.52
CA ALA A 15 -6.00 21.50 -31.12
C ALA A 15 -7.19 20.74 -30.49
N GLY A 16 -8.29 20.55 -31.22
CA GLY A 16 -9.51 19.99 -30.67
C GLY A 16 -9.34 18.56 -30.14
N ASP A 17 -8.62 17.71 -30.86
CA ASP A 17 -8.35 16.33 -30.43
C ASP A 17 -7.44 16.28 -29.22
N LEU A 18 -6.39 17.12 -29.21
CA LEU A 18 -5.49 17.23 -28.06
C LEU A 18 -6.21 17.71 -26.80
N LEU A 19 -7.08 18.72 -26.91
CA LEU A 19 -7.86 19.21 -25.79
C LEU A 19 -8.88 18.17 -25.29
N ARG A 20 -9.43 17.38 -26.18
CA ARG A 20 -10.33 16.27 -25.84
C ARG A 20 -9.60 15.20 -25.04
N GLU A 21 -8.42 14.80 -25.50
CA GLU A 21 -7.56 13.83 -24.82
C GLU A 21 -7.09 14.36 -23.45
N LEU A 22 -6.58 15.58 -23.38
CA LEU A 22 -6.18 16.22 -22.12
C LEU A 22 -7.36 16.29 -21.13
N SER A 23 -8.53 16.70 -21.61
CA SER A 23 -9.74 16.77 -20.77
C SER A 23 -10.15 15.40 -20.24
N ALA A 24 -10.09 14.36 -21.07
CA ALA A 24 -10.40 12.99 -20.65
C ALA A 24 -9.45 12.51 -19.55
N ARG A 25 -8.13 12.69 -19.74
CA ARG A 25 -7.11 12.31 -18.74
C ARG A 25 -7.27 13.06 -17.41
N VAL A 26 -7.45 14.40 -17.48
CA VAL A 26 -7.65 15.21 -16.28
C VAL A 26 -8.95 14.86 -15.57
N THR A 27 -10.03 14.65 -16.30
CA THR A 27 -11.31 14.21 -15.72
C THR A 27 -11.16 12.86 -15.03
N PHE A 28 -10.47 11.93 -15.66
CA PHE A 28 -10.23 10.61 -15.03
C PHE A 28 -9.37 10.72 -13.75
N LEU A 29 -8.34 11.57 -13.73
CA LEU A 29 -7.56 11.83 -12.50
C LEU A 29 -8.45 12.35 -11.37
N VAL A 30 -9.39 13.24 -11.68
CA VAL A 30 -10.40 13.72 -10.72
C VAL A 30 -11.33 12.59 -10.30
N ASP A 31 -11.82 11.79 -11.24
CA ASP A 31 -12.74 10.67 -10.99
C ASP A 31 -12.12 9.60 -10.06
N VAL A 32 -10.82 9.33 -10.18
CA VAL A 32 -10.11 8.39 -9.29
C VAL A 32 -9.64 9.01 -7.97
N GLY A 33 -10.09 10.23 -7.66
CA GLY A 33 -9.81 10.88 -6.36
C GLY A 33 -8.43 11.50 -6.23
N LEU A 34 -7.82 11.96 -7.33
CA LEU A 34 -6.53 12.66 -7.36
C LEU A 34 -6.67 14.18 -7.59
N ASP A 35 -7.84 14.75 -7.35
CA ASP A 35 -8.16 16.17 -7.51
C ASP A 35 -7.36 17.12 -6.61
N TYR A 36 -6.72 16.58 -5.58
CA TYR A 36 -5.84 17.33 -4.67
C TYR A 36 -4.38 17.40 -5.11
N LEU A 37 -3.98 16.64 -6.16
CA LEU A 37 -2.59 16.61 -6.62
C LEU A 37 -2.25 17.80 -7.50
N ASP A 38 -1.10 18.41 -7.22
CA ASP A 38 -0.48 19.35 -8.15
C ASP A 38 0.21 18.56 -9.27
N MET A 39 -0.02 18.97 -10.53
CA MET A 39 0.58 18.34 -11.71
C MET A 39 2.11 18.45 -11.75
N ALA A 40 2.70 19.41 -11.05
CA ALA A 40 4.14 19.58 -10.92
C ALA A 40 4.74 18.78 -9.76
N ARG A 41 3.93 18.02 -9.01
CA ARG A 41 4.41 17.26 -7.85
C ARG A 41 5.41 16.17 -8.27
N PRO A 42 6.61 16.11 -7.66
CA PRO A 42 7.62 15.10 -7.98
C PRO A 42 7.10 13.67 -7.74
N ALA A 43 7.33 12.77 -8.71
CA ALA A 43 6.85 11.38 -8.65
C ALA A 43 7.35 10.62 -7.40
N GLY A 44 8.58 10.88 -6.95
CA GLY A 44 9.14 10.25 -5.74
C GLY A 44 8.46 10.66 -4.42
N SER A 45 7.55 11.65 -4.45
CA SER A 45 6.75 12.06 -3.29
C SER A 45 5.34 11.46 -3.28
N LEU A 46 4.99 10.68 -4.31
CA LEU A 46 3.69 10.03 -4.46
C LEU A 46 3.66 8.71 -3.68
N SER A 47 2.52 8.41 -3.08
CA SER A 47 2.27 7.08 -2.52
C SER A 47 2.08 6.03 -3.64
N GLY A 48 2.27 4.75 -3.33
CA GLY A 48 2.07 3.65 -4.28
C GLY A 48 0.68 3.67 -4.93
N GLY A 49 -0.36 3.91 -4.14
CA GLY A 49 -1.73 4.01 -4.67
C GLY A 49 -1.97 5.26 -5.54
N GLU A 50 -1.35 6.41 -5.22
CA GLU A 50 -1.39 7.59 -6.10
C GLU A 50 -0.72 7.30 -7.44
N LEU A 51 0.47 6.69 -7.41
CA LEU A 51 1.21 6.33 -8.62
C LEU A 51 0.44 5.34 -9.51
N GLN A 52 -0.20 4.33 -8.92
CA GLN A 52 -1.01 3.36 -9.64
C GLN A 52 -2.20 4.02 -10.34
N ARG A 53 -2.92 4.92 -9.66
CA ARG A 53 -4.04 5.66 -10.24
C ARG A 53 -3.61 6.63 -11.35
N ILE A 54 -2.43 7.27 -11.21
CA ILE A 54 -1.86 8.10 -12.29
C ILE A 54 -1.53 7.23 -13.52
N ARG A 55 -0.93 6.06 -13.32
CA ARG A 55 -0.67 5.12 -14.42
C ARG A 55 -1.95 4.68 -15.11
N LEU A 56 -3.01 4.40 -14.35
CA LEU A 56 -4.32 4.07 -14.91
C LEU A 56 -4.89 5.25 -15.72
N ALA A 57 -4.83 6.46 -15.19
CA ALA A 57 -5.30 7.66 -15.90
C ALA A 57 -4.55 7.91 -17.21
N ALA A 58 -3.26 7.61 -17.27
CA ALA A 58 -2.48 7.73 -18.49
C ALA A 58 -2.96 6.80 -19.62
N GLN A 59 -3.56 5.65 -19.29
CA GLN A 59 -4.07 4.68 -20.27
C GLN A 59 -5.48 5.03 -20.76
N VAL A 60 -6.30 5.65 -19.91
CA VAL A 60 -7.71 5.94 -20.21
C VAL A 60 -7.88 6.99 -21.32
N GLY A 61 -6.96 7.97 -21.39
CA GLY A 61 -7.02 9.05 -22.39
C GLY A 61 -6.88 8.58 -23.85
N SER A 62 -6.49 7.33 -24.07
CA SER A 62 -6.29 6.78 -25.42
C SER A 62 -7.59 6.41 -26.14
N GLY A 63 -8.75 6.41 -25.45
CA GLY A 63 -10.05 6.01 -26.04
C GLY A 63 -10.08 4.58 -26.58
N LEU A 64 -9.14 3.73 -26.16
CA LEU A 64 -9.04 2.33 -26.61
C LEU A 64 -10.23 1.51 -26.10
N THR A 65 -10.77 0.69 -26.98
CA THR A 65 -11.81 -0.31 -26.70
C THR A 65 -11.23 -1.72 -26.88
N GLY A 66 -11.80 -2.71 -26.21
CA GLY A 66 -11.33 -4.10 -26.29
C GLY A 66 -10.01 -4.35 -25.53
N VAL A 67 -9.63 -3.48 -24.61
CA VAL A 67 -8.43 -3.60 -23.77
C VAL A 67 -8.74 -4.43 -22.51
N LEU A 68 -7.81 -5.28 -22.11
CA LEU A 68 -7.81 -5.94 -20.81
C LEU A 68 -6.95 -5.11 -19.83
N TYR A 69 -7.60 -4.52 -18.83
CA TYR A 69 -6.94 -3.86 -17.71
C TYR A 69 -6.78 -4.85 -16.55
N VAL A 70 -5.56 -4.99 -16.04
CA VAL A 70 -5.26 -5.81 -14.85
C VAL A 70 -4.74 -4.89 -13.76
N LEU A 71 -5.41 -4.88 -12.62
CA LEU A 71 -5.13 -4.01 -11.49
C LEU A 71 -4.92 -4.87 -10.23
N ASP A 72 -3.85 -4.61 -9.52
CA ASP A 72 -3.50 -5.29 -8.27
C ASP A 72 -3.71 -4.33 -7.11
N GLU A 73 -4.66 -4.66 -6.21
CA GLU A 73 -5.02 -3.92 -5.00
C GLU A 73 -5.13 -2.38 -5.18
N PRO A 74 -5.91 -1.88 -6.16
CA PRO A 74 -5.96 -0.45 -6.47
C PRO A 74 -6.58 0.41 -5.35
N THR A 75 -7.20 -0.21 -4.33
CA THR A 75 -7.77 0.50 -3.17
C THR A 75 -6.75 0.74 -2.05
N ILE A 76 -5.51 0.24 -2.16
CA ILE A 76 -4.51 0.45 -1.11
C ILE A 76 -4.37 1.94 -0.75
N GLY A 77 -4.49 2.22 0.55
CA GLY A 77 -4.37 3.58 1.09
C GLY A 77 -5.56 4.50 0.79
N LEU A 78 -6.63 4.00 0.17
CA LEU A 78 -7.84 4.78 -0.04
C LEU A 78 -8.71 4.86 1.22
N HIS A 79 -9.36 6.00 1.37
CA HIS A 79 -10.49 6.14 2.27
C HIS A 79 -11.75 5.56 1.60
N PRO A 80 -12.72 4.96 2.32
CA PRO A 80 -13.94 4.41 1.72
C PRO A 80 -14.68 5.36 0.76
N ARG A 81 -14.69 6.65 1.06
CA ARG A 81 -15.22 7.68 0.15
C ARG A 81 -14.54 7.68 -1.22
N ASP A 82 -13.21 7.51 -1.24
CA ASP A 82 -12.42 7.55 -2.47
C ASP A 82 -12.51 6.20 -3.20
N THR A 83 -12.71 5.08 -2.46
CA THR A 83 -12.99 3.76 -3.04
C THR A 83 -14.23 3.78 -3.93
N HIS A 84 -15.32 4.44 -3.53
CA HIS A 84 -16.52 4.55 -4.37
C HIS A 84 -16.25 5.33 -5.67
N ARG A 85 -15.40 6.35 -5.63
CA ARG A 85 -14.98 7.09 -6.84
C ARG A 85 -14.19 6.21 -7.79
N LEU A 86 -13.26 5.41 -7.25
CA LEU A 86 -12.50 4.44 -8.03
C LEU A 86 -13.41 3.38 -8.67
N ILE A 87 -14.35 2.80 -7.93
CA ILE A 87 -15.34 1.83 -8.44
C ILE A 87 -16.10 2.43 -9.62
N ALA A 88 -16.60 3.66 -9.47
CA ALA A 88 -17.31 4.34 -10.55
C ALA A 88 -16.43 4.55 -11.80
N ALA A 89 -15.15 4.90 -11.61
CA ALA A 89 -14.20 5.07 -12.71
C ALA A 89 -13.90 3.74 -13.44
N LEU A 90 -13.72 2.64 -12.69
CA LEU A 90 -13.52 1.29 -13.23
C LEU A 90 -14.77 0.81 -14.01
N GLY A 91 -15.96 1.12 -13.47
CA GLY A 91 -17.23 0.87 -14.18
C GLY A 91 -17.31 1.60 -15.52
N LYS A 92 -16.94 2.88 -15.57
CA LYS A 92 -16.86 3.63 -16.84
C LYS A 92 -15.90 2.99 -17.84
N LEU A 93 -14.72 2.51 -17.38
CA LEU A 93 -13.78 1.80 -18.24
C LEU A 93 -14.38 0.53 -18.86
N ARG A 94 -15.06 -0.28 -18.05
CA ARG A 94 -15.78 -1.47 -18.50
C ARG A 94 -16.84 -1.10 -19.53
N ASP A 95 -17.65 -0.09 -19.24
CA ASP A 95 -18.78 0.34 -20.09
C ASP A 95 -18.33 0.89 -21.46
N LEU A 96 -17.06 1.28 -21.59
CA LEU A 96 -16.44 1.61 -22.89
C LEU A 96 -16.11 0.38 -23.74
N GLY A 97 -16.48 -0.84 -23.33
CA GLY A 97 -16.21 -2.08 -24.05
C GLY A 97 -14.88 -2.73 -23.70
N ASN A 98 -14.31 -2.42 -22.53
CA ASN A 98 -13.10 -3.02 -22.02
C ASN A 98 -13.39 -4.13 -21.00
N THR A 99 -12.40 -4.98 -20.76
CA THR A 99 -12.40 -5.93 -19.64
C THR A 99 -11.53 -5.41 -18.53
N VAL A 100 -12.04 -5.42 -17.29
CA VAL A 100 -11.29 -4.99 -16.11
C VAL A 100 -11.19 -6.16 -15.14
N VAL A 101 -9.98 -6.60 -14.88
CA VAL A 101 -9.65 -7.62 -13.86
C VAL A 101 -8.99 -6.93 -12.69
N VAL A 102 -9.54 -7.12 -11.49
CA VAL A 102 -9.05 -6.50 -10.27
C VAL A 102 -8.74 -7.58 -9.26
N VAL A 103 -7.52 -7.62 -8.75
CA VAL A 103 -7.17 -8.41 -7.57
C VAL A 103 -7.48 -7.55 -6.36
N GLU A 104 -8.45 -7.93 -5.54
CA GLU A 104 -8.95 -7.11 -4.45
C GLU A 104 -9.53 -7.91 -3.29
N HIS A 105 -9.50 -7.31 -2.12
CA HIS A 105 -10.14 -7.82 -0.90
C HIS A 105 -11.07 -6.77 -0.25
N ASP A 106 -11.15 -5.56 -0.83
CA ASP A 106 -12.12 -4.55 -0.41
C ASP A 106 -13.54 -5.01 -0.77
N ARG A 107 -14.44 -4.99 0.22
CA ARG A 107 -15.81 -5.50 0.09
C ARG A 107 -16.64 -4.75 -0.94
N ASP A 108 -16.47 -3.44 -1.02
CA ASP A 108 -17.26 -2.60 -1.90
C ASP A 108 -16.85 -2.81 -3.36
N VAL A 109 -15.54 -3.01 -3.62
CA VAL A 109 -15.05 -3.37 -4.94
C VAL A 109 -15.52 -4.76 -5.36
N VAL A 110 -15.37 -5.76 -4.48
CA VAL A 110 -15.83 -7.13 -4.78
C VAL A 110 -17.34 -7.16 -5.00
N ALA A 111 -18.12 -6.43 -4.20
CA ALA A 111 -19.57 -6.35 -4.35
C ALA A 111 -20.02 -5.65 -5.63
N ALA A 112 -19.21 -4.70 -6.14
CA ALA A 112 -19.48 -3.97 -7.38
C ALA A 112 -19.06 -4.73 -8.65
N ALA A 113 -18.29 -5.82 -8.52
CA ALA A 113 -17.85 -6.61 -9.64
C ALA A 113 -19.04 -7.38 -10.28
N ASP A 114 -19.00 -7.58 -11.60
CA ASP A 114 -19.98 -8.41 -12.31
C ASP A 114 -19.75 -9.90 -12.01
N HIS A 115 -18.49 -10.29 -11.79
CA HIS A 115 -18.05 -11.65 -11.57
C HIS A 115 -16.87 -11.70 -10.61
N ALA A 116 -16.81 -12.72 -9.77
CA ALA A 116 -15.71 -12.89 -8.83
C ALA A 116 -15.19 -14.34 -8.84
N LEU A 117 -13.87 -14.46 -8.73
CA LEU A 117 -13.11 -15.68 -8.58
C LEU A 117 -12.56 -15.70 -7.15
N ASP A 118 -13.00 -16.65 -6.34
CA ASP A 118 -12.57 -16.77 -4.94
C ASP A 118 -11.48 -17.85 -4.83
N PHE A 119 -10.32 -17.46 -4.34
CA PHE A 119 -9.16 -18.33 -4.18
C PHE A 119 -9.05 -18.83 -2.74
N GLY A 120 -8.63 -20.09 -2.59
CA GLY A 120 -8.46 -20.69 -1.28
C GLY A 120 -8.07 -22.18 -1.37
N PRO A 121 -8.47 -22.99 -0.35
CA PRO A 121 -9.20 -22.60 0.87
C PRO A 121 -8.34 -21.88 1.92
N GLY A 122 -7.01 -22.01 1.85
CA GLY A 122 -6.06 -21.37 2.75
C GLY A 122 -5.02 -20.55 2.01
N SER A 123 -3.87 -20.36 2.64
CA SER A 123 -2.71 -19.66 2.06
C SER A 123 -1.50 -20.60 1.90
N GLY A 124 -0.52 -20.21 1.07
CA GLY A 124 0.67 -21.00 0.83
C GLY A 124 0.33 -22.37 0.23
N ARG A 125 0.77 -23.48 0.88
CA ARG A 125 0.56 -24.85 0.40
C ARG A 125 -0.91 -25.28 0.33
N GLU A 126 -1.77 -24.68 1.12
CA GLU A 126 -3.22 -24.96 1.17
C GLU A 126 -4.03 -24.01 0.28
N GLY A 127 -3.38 -23.13 -0.42
CA GLY A 127 -3.99 -22.17 -1.34
C GLY A 127 -3.84 -22.56 -2.81
N GLY A 128 -4.05 -21.59 -3.69
CA GLY A 128 -3.78 -21.70 -5.12
C GLY A 128 -4.86 -22.38 -5.94
N THR A 129 -6.05 -22.66 -5.35
CA THR A 129 -7.22 -23.21 -6.07
C THR A 129 -8.38 -22.24 -6.10
N ILE A 130 -9.20 -22.29 -7.15
CA ILE A 130 -10.44 -21.53 -7.23
C ILE A 130 -11.51 -22.34 -6.48
N VAL A 131 -11.95 -21.84 -5.32
CA VAL A 131 -12.94 -22.48 -4.46
C VAL A 131 -14.36 -22.07 -4.82
N ALA A 132 -14.53 -20.90 -5.43
CA ALA A 132 -15.82 -20.44 -5.92
C ALA A 132 -15.64 -19.50 -7.12
N HIS A 133 -16.63 -19.52 -8.03
CA HIS A 133 -16.65 -18.75 -9.25
C HIS A 133 -18.12 -18.34 -9.53
N ALA A 134 -18.48 -17.12 -9.25
CA ALA A 134 -19.85 -16.66 -9.36
C ALA A 134 -19.98 -15.13 -9.33
N SER A 135 -21.18 -14.60 -9.55
CA SER A 135 -21.47 -13.21 -9.22
C SER A 135 -21.34 -13.00 -7.70
N PRO A 136 -20.99 -11.81 -7.22
CA PRO A 136 -20.85 -11.50 -5.78
C PRO A 136 -22.08 -11.91 -4.97
N ALA A 137 -23.28 -11.70 -5.51
CA ALA A 137 -24.54 -12.11 -4.85
C ALA A 137 -24.65 -13.62 -4.64
N LYS A 138 -24.14 -14.43 -5.58
CA LYS A 138 -24.13 -15.91 -5.47
C LYS A 138 -22.99 -16.38 -4.54
N LEU A 139 -21.86 -15.68 -4.49
CA LEU A 139 -20.76 -16.01 -3.57
C LEU A 139 -21.23 -16.04 -2.12
N VAL A 140 -22.10 -15.12 -1.74
CA VAL A 140 -22.69 -15.04 -0.37
C VAL A 140 -23.32 -16.35 0.07
N THR A 141 -23.92 -17.10 -0.85
CA THR A 141 -24.61 -18.36 -0.57
C THR A 141 -23.78 -19.60 -0.90
N THR A 142 -22.59 -19.43 -1.48
CA THR A 142 -21.73 -20.53 -1.88
C THR A 142 -20.95 -21.06 -0.68
N LYS A 143 -21.18 -22.31 -0.28
CA LYS A 143 -20.57 -22.92 0.92
C LYS A 143 -19.06 -23.00 0.88
N GLN A 144 -18.49 -23.17 -0.31
CA GLN A 144 -17.03 -23.28 -0.52
C GLN A 144 -16.34 -21.91 -0.53
N SER A 145 -17.10 -20.81 -0.68
CA SER A 145 -16.53 -19.48 -0.74
C SER A 145 -15.98 -19.06 0.62
N VAL A 146 -14.71 -18.66 0.63
CA VAL A 146 -14.05 -18.04 1.79
C VAL A 146 -14.48 -16.59 1.94
N THR A 147 -14.71 -15.89 0.83
CA THR A 147 -15.09 -14.47 0.78
C THR A 147 -16.58 -14.24 1.02
N GLY A 148 -17.45 -15.18 0.61
CA GLY A 148 -18.90 -15.06 0.68
C GLY A 148 -19.45 -14.66 2.06
N PRO A 149 -19.04 -15.29 3.17
CA PRO A 149 -19.50 -14.92 4.52
C PRO A 149 -19.18 -13.46 4.89
N TYR A 150 -18.04 -12.93 4.42
CA TYR A 150 -17.65 -11.55 4.68
C TYR A 150 -18.44 -10.55 3.84
N LEU A 151 -18.85 -10.92 2.63
CA LEU A 151 -19.75 -10.12 1.80
C LEU A 151 -21.16 -10.08 2.39
N ALA A 152 -21.65 -11.20 2.97
CA ALA A 152 -22.95 -11.30 3.63
C ALA A 152 -23.06 -10.42 4.87
N ALA A 153 -21.97 -10.20 5.59
CA ALA A 153 -21.95 -9.45 6.84
C ALA A 153 -22.24 -7.96 6.57
N LYS A 154 -23.46 -7.51 6.83
CA LYS A 154 -23.88 -6.10 6.61
C LYS A 154 -23.00 -5.08 7.36
N ARG A 155 -22.41 -5.47 8.50
CA ARG A 155 -21.54 -4.62 9.32
C ARG A 155 -20.49 -5.46 10.04
N ALA A 156 -19.37 -5.74 9.36
CA ALA A 156 -18.23 -6.44 9.97
C ALA A 156 -17.73 -5.77 11.26
N CYS A 157 -17.89 -4.44 11.36
CA CYS A 157 -17.51 -3.67 12.55
C CYS A 157 -18.43 -3.89 13.75
N ASP A 158 -19.69 -4.30 13.57
CA ASP A 158 -20.67 -4.36 14.68
C ASP A 158 -20.26 -5.37 15.76
N ALA A 159 -19.70 -6.53 15.37
CA ALA A 159 -19.22 -7.53 16.33
C ALA A 159 -18.01 -7.01 17.12
N VAL A 160 -17.10 -6.28 16.48
CA VAL A 160 -15.93 -5.68 17.14
C VAL A 160 -16.37 -4.56 18.07
N LEU A 161 -17.30 -3.71 17.63
CA LEU A 161 -17.87 -2.63 18.44
C LEU A 161 -18.66 -3.14 19.64
N ALA A 162 -19.43 -4.23 19.48
CA ALA A 162 -20.14 -4.87 20.57
C ALA A 162 -19.16 -5.38 21.65
N ARG A 163 -18.14 -6.16 21.25
CA ARG A 163 -17.09 -6.64 22.18
C ARG A 163 -16.35 -5.51 22.90
N LYS A 164 -16.13 -4.36 22.23
CA LYS A 164 -15.53 -3.19 22.87
C LYS A 164 -16.47 -2.51 23.87
N ARG A 165 -17.78 -2.49 23.61
CA ARG A 165 -18.78 -1.99 24.57
C ARG A 165 -18.81 -2.83 25.85
N GLU A 166 -18.72 -4.16 25.73
CA GLU A 166 -18.68 -5.08 26.86
C GLU A 166 -17.39 -4.95 27.70
N ARG A 167 -16.24 -4.74 27.06
CA ARG A 167 -14.91 -4.64 27.72
C ARG A 167 -14.58 -3.25 28.24
N GLY A 168 -15.39 -2.24 27.94
CA GLY A 168 -15.09 -0.83 28.23
C GLY A 168 -14.01 -0.23 27.31
N ARG A 169 -13.88 1.09 27.35
CA ARG A 169 -12.79 1.82 26.68
C ARG A 169 -11.59 1.84 27.61
N ARG A 170 -10.40 1.61 27.03
CA ARG A 170 -9.16 1.87 27.77
C ARG A 170 -8.97 3.39 27.85
N GLU A 171 -8.82 3.90 29.09
CA GLU A 171 -8.50 5.30 29.28
C GLU A 171 -7.04 5.58 28.94
N PRO A 172 -6.71 6.73 28.34
CA PRO A 172 -5.34 7.13 28.07
C PRO A 172 -4.55 7.29 29.37
N LEU A 173 -3.32 6.81 29.38
CA LEU A 173 -2.39 6.99 30.51
C LEU A 173 -1.92 8.44 30.61
N SER A 174 -1.66 9.05 29.47
CA SER A 174 -1.22 10.44 29.33
C SER A 174 -1.48 10.92 27.90
N TRP A 175 -1.09 12.15 27.59
CA TRP A 175 -1.32 12.77 26.29
C TRP A 175 -0.02 13.35 25.75
N LEU A 176 0.25 13.07 24.48
CA LEU A 176 1.25 13.76 23.68
C LEU A 176 0.56 14.91 22.94
N GLU A 177 1.08 16.12 23.04
CA GLU A 177 0.54 17.29 22.36
C GLU A 177 1.56 17.88 21.38
N VAL A 178 1.13 18.12 20.14
CA VAL A 178 1.91 18.87 19.16
C VAL A 178 1.07 20.09 18.74
N ARG A 179 1.61 21.29 18.88
CA ARG A 179 0.88 22.54 18.63
C ARG A 179 1.45 23.30 17.45
N GLY A 180 0.56 24.06 16.79
CA GLY A 180 0.89 25.01 15.76
C GLY A 180 1.49 24.37 14.52
N ILE A 181 1.01 23.21 14.11
CA ILE A 181 1.56 22.46 12.96
C ILE A 181 1.24 23.18 11.66
N ARG A 182 2.28 23.63 10.95
CA ARG A 182 2.20 24.30 9.64
C ARG A 182 3.12 23.57 8.68
N HIS A 183 2.59 22.55 8.03
CA HIS A 183 3.37 21.74 7.12
C HIS A 183 2.51 21.20 5.99
N ARG A 184 2.88 21.49 4.73
CA ARG A 184 2.10 21.16 3.52
C ARG A 184 0.65 21.64 3.62
N THR A 185 -0.33 20.72 3.68
CA THR A 185 -1.75 21.03 3.79
C THR A 185 -2.21 21.42 5.21
N LEU A 186 -1.35 21.21 6.22
CA LEU A 186 -1.68 21.52 7.62
C LEU A 186 -1.47 23.01 7.90
N ARG A 187 -2.51 23.68 8.38
CA ARG A 187 -2.56 25.14 8.54
C ARG A 187 -2.80 25.53 10.01
N GLY A 188 -1.77 25.39 10.86
CA GLY A 188 -1.89 25.74 12.28
C GLY A 188 -2.70 24.71 13.08
N VAL A 189 -2.52 23.42 12.80
CA VAL A 189 -3.27 22.35 13.47
C VAL A 189 -2.64 22.04 14.81
N ASP A 190 -3.46 21.96 15.85
CA ASP A 190 -3.10 21.39 17.14
C ASP A 190 -3.55 19.91 17.18
N PHE A 191 -2.65 19.04 17.63
CA PHE A 191 -2.87 17.61 17.65
C PHE A 191 -2.58 17.03 19.02
N ARG A 192 -3.49 16.19 19.53
CA ARG A 192 -3.33 15.46 20.78
C ARG A 192 -3.43 13.97 20.52
N LEU A 193 -2.39 13.23 20.90
CA LEU A 193 -2.35 11.78 20.79
C LEU A 193 -2.52 11.14 22.17
N PRO A 194 -3.54 10.30 22.39
CA PRO A 194 -3.68 9.56 23.63
C PRO A 194 -2.61 8.45 23.70
N LEU A 195 -1.89 8.35 24.81
CA LEU A 195 -0.88 7.33 25.05
C LEU A 195 -1.42 6.13 25.82
N GLY A 196 -0.84 4.96 25.62
CA GLY A 196 -1.27 3.71 26.24
C GLY A 196 -2.52 3.08 25.62
N VAL A 197 -2.99 3.60 24.47
CA VAL A 197 -4.17 3.10 23.73
C VAL A 197 -3.85 2.87 22.25
N LEU A 198 -4.72 2.15 21.55
CA LEU A 198 -4.68 2.07 20.10
C LEU A 198 -5.41 3.29 19.52
N ALA A 199 -4.69 4.17 18.86
CA ALA A 199 -5.22 5.34 18.17
C ALA A 199 -5.17 5.14 16.65
N ALA A 200 -6.25 5.50 15.96
CA ALA A 200 -6.34 5.48 14.51
C ALA A 200 -6.44 6.91 13.96
N VAL A 201 -5.62 7.22 12.95
CA VAL A 201 -5.69 8.47 12.20
C VAL A 201 -6.36 8.18 10.86
N THR A 202 -7.53 8.74 10.63
CA THR A 202 -8.35 8.47 9.44
C THR A 202 -8.76 9.77 8.73
N GLY A 203 -9.19 9.67 7.50
CA GLY A 203 -9.66 10.78 6.67
C GLY A 203 -9.38 10.55 5.18
N PRO A 204 -9.95 11.36 4.28
CA PRO A 204 -9.77 11.26 2.83
C PRO A 204 -8.31 11.29 2.40
N SER A 205 -8.03 10.79 1.21
CA SER A 205 -6.70 10.90 0.58
C SER A 205 -6.33 12.38 0.43
N GLY A 206 -5.04 12.72 0.62
CA GLY A 206 -4.58 14.12 0.57
C GLY A 206 -4.95 15.02 1.77
N SER A 207 -5.69 14.51 2.77
CA SER A 207 -6.09 15.32 3.94
C SER A 207 -4.97 15.68 4.92
N GLY A 208 -3.73 15.19 4.68
CA GLY A 208 -2.57 15.52 5.51
C GLY A 208 -2.23 14.50 6.60
N LYS A 209 -2.85 13.32 6.62
CA LYS A 209 -2.57 12.25 7.62
C LYS A 209 -1.08 11.87 7.65
N THR A 210 -0.52 11.57 6.49
CA THR A 210 0.91 11.21 6.36
C THR A 210 1.81 12.36 6.77
N SER A 211 1.49 13.58 6.37
CA SER A 211 2.24 14.78 6.77
C SER A 211 2.21 14.99 8.28
N LEU A 212 1.06 14.77 8.93
CA LEU A 212 0.93 14.85 10.37
C LEU A 212 1.74 13.77 11.09
N VAL A 213 1.52 12.49 10.70
CA VAL A 213 2.03 11.35 11.46
C VAL A 213 3.50 11.09 11.15
N LEU A 214 3.89 11.06 9.88
CA LEU A 214 5.27 10.71 9.49
C LEU A 214 6.19 11.93 9.46
N GLU A 215 5.76 13.02 8.79
CA GLU A 215 6.67 14.14 8.55
C GLU A 215 6.78 15.08 9.76
N VAL A 216 5.75 15.18 10.60
CA VAL A 216 5.78 16.01 11.81
C VAL A 216 6.00 15.15 13.05
N LEU A 217 5.04 14.31 13.42
CA LEU A 217 5.05 13.59 14.70
C LEU A 217 6.23 12.63 14.81
N TRP A 218 6.34 11.67 13.87
CA TRP A 218 7.42 10.66 13.93
C TRP A 218 8.81 11.31 13.89
N ARG A 219 9.05 12.27 12.98
CA ARG A 219 10.34 12.94 12.90
C ARG A 219 10.67 13.75 14.14
N ALA A 220 9.68 14.43 14.74
CA ALA A 220 9.87 15.15 15.99
C ALA A 220 10.24 14.23 17.15
N LEU A 221 9.59 13.06 17.24
CA LEU A 221 9.90 12.04 18.24
C LEU A 221 11.25 11.38 17.99
N ALA A 222 11.53 10.96 16.75
CA ALA A 222 12.80 10.34 16.38
C ALA A 222 14.00 11.27 16.66
N ARG A 223 13.84 12.57 16.39
CA ARG A 223 14.86 13.56 16.68
C ARG A 223 15.12 13.70 18.19
N ARG A 224 14.07 13.69 19.00
CA ARG A 224 14.20 13.85 20.48
C ARG A 224 14.67 12.59 21.18
N LEU A 225 14.15 11.42 20.76
CA LEU A 225 14.41 10.14 21.45
C LEU A 225 15.63 9.39 20.89
N HIS A 226 15.93 9.58 19.60
CA HIS A 226 16.97 8.82 18.89
C HIS A 226 18.04 9.70 18.24
N ALA A 227 18.05 11.01 18.50
CA ALA A 227 18.97 11.99 17.88
C ALA A 227 19.01 11.91 16.33
N ALA A 228 17.88 11.57 15.71
CA ALA A 228 17.75 11.48 14.25
C ALA A 228 18.04 12.86 13.61
N ARG A 229 18.70 12.84 12.45
CA ARG A 229 19.10 14.06 11.71
C ARG A 229 17.97 14.71 10.94
N GLU A 230 16.91 13.96 10.65
CA GLU A 230 15.79 14.44 9.87
C GLU A 230 15.04 15.56 10.57
N GLN A 231 14.74 16.62 9.80
CA GLN A 231 13.99 17.76 10.32
C GLN A 231 12.49 17.43 10.30
N PRO A 232 11.78 17.60 11.43
CA PRO A 232 10.34 17.50 11.44
C PRO A 232 9.71 18.67 10.68
N GLY A 233 8.49 18.47 10.16
CA GLY A 233 7.68 19.54 9.63
C GLY A 233 7.48 20.67 10.64
N GLN A 234 7.22 21.88 10.17
CA GLN A 234 7.10 23.07 11.01
C GLN A 234 5.99 22.91 12.07
N HIS A 235 6.33 23.12 13.33
CA HIS A 235 5.43 23.11 14.48
C HIS A 235 6.00 23.98 15.60
N ASP A 236 5.15 24.44 16.51
CA ASP A 236 5.57 25.34 17.59
C ASP A 236 6.13 24.58 18.80
N SER A 237 5.48 23.51 19.22
CA SER A 237 5.92 22.74 20.41
C SER A 237 5.44 21.30 20.42
N VAL A 238 6.20 20.43 21.09
CA VAL A 238 5.81 19.05 21.42
C VAL A 238 5.94 18.86 22.93
N LYS A 239 4.87 18.39 23.61
CA LYS A 239 4.79 18.17 25.05
C LYS A 239 4.26 16.76 25.35
N GLY A 240 4.55 16.23 26.57
CA GLY A 240 4.04 14.93 27.02
C GLY A 240 4.87 13.76 26.53
N LEU A 241 6.19 13.92 26.41
CA LEU A 241 7.14 12.89 25.97
C LEU A 241 7.54 11.91 27.08
N ASP A 242 7.31 12.26 28.36
CA ASP A 242 7.82 11.51 29.51
C ASP A 242 7.32 10.05 29.59
N GLY A 243 6.28 9.73 28.86
CA GLY A 243 5.73 8.37 28.77
C GLY A 243 6.15 7.60 27.50
N ILE A 244 7.15 8.08 26.75
CA ILE A 244 7.59 7.46 25.48
C ILE A 244 9.09 7.25 25.50
N ASP A 245 9.52 5.99 25.65
CA ASP A 245 10.95 5.63 25.65
C ASP A 245 11.50 5.50 24.22
N LYS A 246 10.67 5.05 23.27
CA LYS A 246 11.11 4.74 21.91
C LYS A 246 9.98 4.97 20.89
N VAL A 247 10.35 5.45 19.71
CA VAL A 247 9.46 5.49 18.55
C VAL A 247 9.97 4.56 17.46
N ILE A 248 9.08 3.76 16.88
CA ILE A 248 9.40 2.83 15.80
C ILE A 248 8.45 3.15 14.64
N LEU A 249 9.02 3.34 13.47
CA LEU A 249 8.26 3.42 12.21
C LEU A 249 8.18 2.03 11.60
N VAL A 250 6.96 1.62 11.26
CA VAL A 250 6.69 0.46 10.42
C VAL A 250 6.00 0.98 9.18
N ASP A 251 6.68 0.92 8.07
CA ASP A 251 6.21 1.40 6.75
C ASP A 251 5.95 0.22 5.79
N GLN A 252 5.65 0.55 4.54
CA GLN A 252 5.39 -0.43 3.47
C GLN A 252 6.61 -0.60 2.54
N GLU A 253 7.79 -0.16 2.95
CA GLU A 253 9.00 -0.36 2.15
C GLU A 253 9.40 -1.84 2.11
N ALA A 254 10.07 -2.22 1.03
CA ALA A 254 10.53 -3.60 0.86
C ALA A 254 11.53 -3.99 1.97
N ILE A 255 11.44 -5.20 2.47
CA ILE A 255 12.32 -5.79 3.51
C ILE A 255 13.76 -5.98 3.00
N GLY A 256 14.31 -5.00 2.34
CA GLY A 256 15.66 -5.01 1.76
C GLY A 256 15.65 -5.01 0.24
N SER A 257 16.77 -4.54 -0.30
CA SER A 257 16.94 -4.30 -1.74
C SER A 257 17.60 -5.47 -2.48
N THR A 258 17.97 -6.55 -1.79
CA THR A 258 18.70 -7.69 -2.38
C THR A 258 17.89 -8.99 -2.31
N PRO A 259 18.03 -9.88 -3.31
CA PRO A 259 17.38 -11.20 -3.27
C PRO A 259 17.77 -12.06 -2.07
N GLY A 260 18.88 -11.77 -1.40
CA GLY A 260 19.32 -12.43 -0.18
C GLY A 260 18.58 -12.00 1.09
N SER A 261 17.73 -10.98 1.00
CA SER A 261 16.88 -10.54 2.12
C SER A 261 15.64 -11.43 2.22
N THR A 262 15.55 -12.21 3.28
CA THR A 262 14.42 -13.09 3.56
C THR A 262 13.76 -12.71 4.88
N PRO A 263 12.50 -13.09 5.15
CA PRO A 263 11.88 -12.89 6.45
C PRO A 263 12.72 -13.43 7.61
N ALA A 264 13.37 -14.58 7.43
CA ALA A 264 14.20 -15.19 8.46
C ALA A 264 15.47 -14.39 8.77
N THR A 265 16.10 -13.77 7.74
CA THR A 265 17.27 -12.91 7.94
C THR A 265 16.89 -11.55 8.54
N TYR A 266 15.77 -10.97 8.08
CA TYR A 266 15.29 -9.69 8.59
C TYR A 266 14.88 -9.76 10.07
N THR A 267 14.21 -10.82 10.48
CA THR A 267 13.78 -11.03 11.88
C THR A 267 14.91 -11.51 12.80
N GLY A 268 16.11 -11.80 12.27
CA GLY A 268 17.22 -12.36 13.02
C GLY A 268 17.07 -13.84 13.41
N VAL A 269 15.95 -14.48 13.09
CA VAL A 269 15.72 -15.91 13.40
C VAL A 269 16.81 -16.79 12.78
N PHE A 270 17.26 -16.44 11.57
CA PHE A 270 18.27 -17.22 10.88
C PHE A 270 19.64 -17.20 11.57
N ASP A 271 19.95 -16.17 12.36
CA ASP A 271 21.17 -16.13 13.19
C ASP A 271 21.16 -17.20 14.27
N HIS A 272 20.02 -17.40 14.93
CA HIS A 272 19.86 -18.47 15.91
C HIS A 272 19.92 -19.85 15.26
N VAL A 273 19.30 -20.01 14.06
CA VAL A 273 19.38 -21.27 13.29
C VAL A 273 20.82 -21.60 12.95
N ARG A 274 21.60 -20.65 12.42
CA ARG A 274 23.02 -20.86 12.09
C ARG A 274 23.85 -21.23 13.31
N GLN A 275 23.61 -20.57 14.44
CA GLN A 275 24.27 -20.92 15.70
C GLN A 275 23.93 -22.34 16.15
N LEU A 276 22.67 -22.74 16.05
CA LEU A 276 22.24 -24.10 16.38
C LEU A 276 22.95 -25.13 15.51
N PHE A 277 22.91 -24.96 14.19
CA PHE A 277 23.56 -25.88 13.26
C PHE A 277 25.09 -25.99 13.46
N SER A 278 25.76 -24.90 13.82
CA SER A 278 27.21 -24.96 14.11
C SER A 278 27.57 -25.73 15.38
N LYS A 279 26.59 -25.96 16.27
CA LYS A 279 26.79 -26.68 17.54
C LYS A 279 26.49 -28.17 17.45
N VAL A 280 25.91 -28.67 16.36
CA VAL A 280 25.66 -30.12 16.19
C VAL A 280 26.98 -30.89 16.09
N PRO A 281 27.05 -32.14 16.58
CA PRO A 281 28.32 -32.91 16.65
C PRO A 281 29.04 -32.97 15.31
N GLU A 282 28.34 -33.25 14.23
CA GLU A 282 28.93 -33.36 12.89
C GLU A 282 29.54 -32.03 12.41
N ALA A 283 28.90 -30.90 12.67
CA ALA A 283 29.41 -29.57 12.31
C ALA A 283 30.69 -29.25 13.10
N ARG A 284 30.73 -29.61 14.38
CA ARG A 284 31.93 -29.44 15.23
C ARG A 284 33.08 -30.28 14.74
N THR A 285 32.84 -31.53 14.40
CA THR A 285 33.89 -32.44 13.88
C THR A 285 34.47 -31.90 12.56
N ARG A 286 33.67 -31.28 11.74
CA ARG A 286 34.10 -30.69 10.46
C ARG A 286 34.61 -29.24 10.60
N GLY A 287 34.62 -28.67 11.80
CA GLY A 287 35.05 -27.28 12.03
C GLY A 287 34.13 -26.23 11.43
N PHE A 288 32.84 -26.54 11.22
CA PHE A 288 31.88 -25.61 10.65
C PHE A 288 31.51 -24.53 11.67
N THR A 289 31.49 -23.29 11.21
CA THR A 289 31.11 -22.09 11.99
C THR A 289 29.71 -21.61 11.58
N PRO A 290 29.06 -20.73 12.31
CA PRO A 290 27.79 -20.13 11.90
C PRO A 290 27.84 -19.50 10.49
N ARG A 291 29.02 -19.00 10.07
CA ARG A 291 29.25 -18.45 8.74
C ARG A 291 29.08 -19.48 7.63
N THR A 292 29.49 -20.74 7.88
CA THR A 292 29.36 -21.85 6.93
C THR A 292 27.90 -22.14 6.55
N PHE A 293 26.97 -21.82 7.44
CA PHE A 293 25.53 -22.01 7.22
C PHE A 293 24.83 -20.76 6.68
N SER A 294 25.57 -19.77 6.17
CA SER A 294 24.99 -18.55 5.61
C SER A 294 25.00 -18.59 4.09
N PHE A 295 23.86 -18.41 3.47
CA PHE A 295 23.74 -18.30 2.01
C PHE A 295 24.08 -16.88 1.47
N ASN A 296 24.37 -15.92 2.35
CA ASN A 296 24.62 -14.53 1.96
C ASN A 296 26.11 -14.14 1.96
N VAL A 297 26.97 -14.96 2.56
CA VAL A 297 28.39 -14.61 2.71
C VAL A 297 29.33 -15.64 2.07
N PRO A 298 30.48 -15.22 1.54
CA PRO A 298 31.49 -16.11 1.01
C PRO A 298 31.92 -17.18 2.03
N GLY A 299 32.11 -18.40 1.58
CA GLY A 299 32.45 -19.56 2.42
C GLY A 299 31.26 -20.26 3.06
N GLY A 300 30.04 -19.73 2.93
CA GLY A 300 28.79 -20.40 3.28
C GLY A 300 27.84 -20.49 2.08
N ARG A 301 27.92 -19.53 1.17
CA ARG A 301 27.11 -19.48 -0.05
C ARG A 301 27.76 -20.28 -1.19
N CYS A 302 26.95 -20.67 -2.15
CA CYS A 302 27.46 -21.12 -3.44
C CYS A 302 28.10 -19.96 -4.18
N GLU A 303 29.38 -20.06 -4.51
CA GLU A 303 30.11 -18.99 -5.20
C GLU A 303 29.67 -18.83 -6.66
N HIS A 304 29.03 -19.83 -7.25
CA HIS A 304 28.56 -19.79 -8.63
C HIS A 304 27.28 -18.95 -8.80
N CYS A 305 26.28 -19.11 -7.92
CA CYS A 305 25.04 -18.33 -7.93
C CYS A 305 24.99 -17.27 -6.84
N GLU A 306 26.08 -17.09 -6.10
CA GLU A 306 26.21 -16.14 -4.98
C GLU A 306 25.10 -16.25 -3.91
N GLY A 307 24.54 -17.45 -3.76
CA GLY A 307 23.45 -17.73 -2.82
C GLY A 307 22.05 -17.50 -3.38
N LEU A 308 21.91 -17.07 -4.64
CA LEU A 308 20.62 -16.75 -5.25
C LEU A 308 19.84 -17.99 -5.75
N GLY A 309 20.50 -19.15 -5.85
CA GLY A 309 19.91 -20.39 -6.38
C GLY A 309 19.74 -20.40 -7.90
N GLN A 310 19.87 -19.26 -8.55
CA GLN A 310 19.75 -19.07 -10.00
C GLN A 310 20.74 -17.98 -10.46
N ARG A 311 21.03 -17.96 -11.76
CA ARG A 311 21.87 -16.91 -12.37
C ARG A 311 21.04 -16.06 -13.30
N ARG A 312 21.28 -14.78 -13.29
CA ARG A 312 20.78 -13.84 -14.29
C ARG A 312 21.68 -13.93 -15.54
N VAL A 313 21.07 -14.23 -16.67
CA VAL A 313 21.72 -14.13 -17.98
C VAL A 313 21.21 -12.85 -18.64
N GLU A 314 22.08 -11.86 -18.71
CA GLU A 314 21.76 -10.60 -19.38
C GLU A 314 21.73 -10.80 -20.90
N MET A 315 20.60 -10.49 -21.51
CA MET A 315 20.42 -10.57 -22.95
C MET A 315 20.24 -9.15 -23.50
N HIS A 316 21.21 -8.68 -24.27
CA HIS A 316 21.26 -7.29 -24.75
C HIS A 316 20.02 -6.81 -25.51
N PHE A 317 19.22 -7.69 -26.10
CA PHE A 317 18.04 -7.37 -26.92
C PHE A 317 16.76 -8.09 -26.48
N LEU A 318 16.80 -8.89 -25.43
CA LEU A 318 15.68 -9.64 -24.90
C LEU A 318 15.59 -9.44 -23.37
N PRO A 319 14.43 -9.71 -22.75
CA PRO A 319 14.35 -9.71 -21.28
C PRO A 319 15.35 -10.69 -20.67
N ASP A 320 15.95 -10.28 -19.56
CA ASP A 320 16.88 -11.13 -18.83
C ASP A 320 16.23 -12.47 -18.42
N VAL A 321 16.96 -13.55 -18.55
CA VAL A 321 16.52 -14.90 -18.16
C VAL A 321 17.24 -15.30 -16.86
N TRP A 322 16.47 -15.91 -15.97
CA TRP A 322 16.97 -16.41 -14.68
C TRP A 322 17.08 -17.93 -14.72
#